data_970205e3364a56743aba733a12599754
#
_entry.id   970205e3364a56743aba733a12599754
#
_cell.length_a   1.000
_cell.length_b   1.000
_cell.length_c   1.000
_cell.angle_alpha   90.00
_cell.angle_beta   90.00
_cell.angle_gamma   90.00
#
_symmetry.space_group_name_H-M   'P 1'
#
loop_
_entity.id
_entity.type
_entity.pdbx_description
1 polymer ?
#
loop_
_entity_poly.entity_id
_entity_poly.type
_entity_poly.pdbx_seq_one_letter_code
_entity_poly.pdbx_strand_id
1 'polypeptide(L)'
;MHLRVEVTADRRFGTNSYLVEDEETRDAVVIDSNLEPDLVVELARRRGAAVRAILLTHTDLDHIAGLHELREAFGKVPIAVHEAERDVVEQGKPLRSEFGPIATQIDDVTTLAEGEIYRAGTLEFEVLHTPGHSPGGVSLKIDGYVFTGDALFAGSIGRSDFANSDGSALVEGIRSKLLALADDTIVYSGHGPATTIGRERKTNPFLS
;
A
#
# COMPACT_ATOMS: atom_id res chain seq x y z
N MET A 1 20.22 9.19 -0.66
CA MET A 1 18.92 9.01 -1.35
C MET A 1 18.04 10.19 -0.98
N HIS A 2 17.41 10.82 -1.92
CA HIS A 2 16.52 11.96 -1.69
C HIS A 2 15.11 11.54 -2.09
N LEU A 3 14.33 11.05 -1.11
CA LEU A 3 13.00 10.53 -1.37
C LEU A 3 11.97 11.65 -1.48
N ARG A 4 11.14 11.55 -2.50
CA ARG A 4 9.92 12.32 -2.67
C ARG A 4 8.72 11.38 -2.63
N VAL A 5 7.74 11.73 -1.83
CA VAL A 5 6.46 11.04 -1.78
C VAL A 5 5.36 12.00 -2.25
N GLU A 6 4.63 11.59 -3.25
CA GLU A 6 3.47 12.32 -3.76
C GLU A 6 2.23 11.43 -3.67
N VAL A 7 1.07 12.01 -3.39
CA VAL A 7 -0.18 11.30 -3.20
C VAL A 7 -1.23 11.76 -4.20
N THR A 8 -2.00 10.80 -4.70
CA THR A 8 -3.27 11.05 -5.41
C THR A 8 -4.37 10.29 -4.70
N ALA A 9 -5.56 10.86 -4.62
CA ALA A 9 -6.71 10.20 -4.00
C ALA A 9 -7.88 10.18 -4.98
N ASP A 10 -8.58 9.04 -5.10
CA ASP A 10 -9.77 8.98 -5.92
C ASP A 10 -10.96 9.67 -5.24
N ARG A 11 -11.91 10.14 -6.06
CA ARG A 11 -13.07 10.89 -5.59
C ARG A 11 -14.21 10.02 -5.05
N ARG A 12 -14.15 8.70 -5.26
CA ARG A 12 -15.25 7.80 -4.91
C ARG A 12 -15.09 7.21 -3.51
N PHE A 13 -13.91 6.69 -3.20
CA PHE A 13 -13.59 6.10 -1.90
C PHE A 13 -12.56 6.91 -1.11
N GLY A 14 -11.88 7.86 -1.77
CA GLY A 14 -10.80 8.63 -1.16
C GLY A 14 -9.56 7.79 -0.93
N THR A 15 -9.39 6.71 -1.71
CA THR A 15 -8.24 5.81 -1.60
C THR A 15 -6.99 6.47 -2.14
N ASN A 16 -5.94 6.48 -1.36
CA ASN A 16 -4.65 7.03 -1.71
C ASN A 16 -3.85 6.06 -2.59
N SER A 17 -3.29 6.58 -3.68
CA SER A 17 -2.17 5.96 -4.40
C SER A 17 -0.95 6.85 -4.26
N TYR A 18 0.21 6.26 -4.01
CA TYR A 18 1.43 7.01 -3.77
C TYR A 18 2.45 6.77 -4.89
N LEU A 19 3.12 7.84 -5.31
CA LEU A 19 4.34 7.78 -6.11
C LEU A 19 5.51 8.07 -5.17
N VAL A 20 6.34 7.08 -4.95
CA VAL A 20 7.57 7.18 -4.17
C VAL A 20 8.76 7.22 -5.14
N GLU A 21 9.52 8.29 -5.14
CA GLU A 21 10.57 8.57 -6.11
C GLU A 21 11.90 8.87 -5.42
N ASP A 22 12.98 8.29 -5.91
CA ASP A 22 14.33 8.78 -5.65
C ASP A 22 14.63 9.92 -6.64
N GLU A 23 14.73 11.15 -6.14
CA GLU A 23 14.92 12.34 -6.98
C GLU A 23 16.26 12.37 -7.73
N GLU A 24 17.26 11.60 -7.27
CA GLU A 24 18.60 11.56 -7.91
C GLU A 24 18.60 10.64 -9.13
N THR A 25 17.98 9.45 -9.02
CA THR A 25 17.98 8.43 -10.07
C THR A 25 16.72 8.45 -10.92
N ARG A 26 15.63 9.04 -10.41
CA ARG A 26 14.28 9.05 -10.97
C ARG A 26 13.60 7.68 -10.90
N ASP A 27 14.21 6.68 -10.25
CA ASP A 27 13.54 5.43 -9.97
C ASP A 27 12.34 5.68 -9.05
N ALA A 28 11.22 5.06 -9.37
CA ALA A 28 9.98 5.27 -8.64
C ALA A 28 9.20 3.97 -8.46
N VAL A 29 8.36 3.95 -7.43
CA VAL A 29 7.40 2.88 -7.15
C VAL A 29 6.03 3.51 -6.98
N VAL A 30 4.99 2.85 -7.52
CA VAL A 30 3.61 3.16 -7.18
C VAL A 30 3.15 2.23 -6.06
N ILE A 31 2.57 2.78 -5.01
CA ILE A 31 1.95 1.99 -3.93
C ILE A 31 0.44 2.17 -4.04
N ASP A 32 -0.24 1.06 -4.17
CA ASP A 32 -1.66 0.88 -4.43
C ASP A 32 -2.17 1.56 -5.74
N SER A 33 -3.25 1.05 -6.26
CA SER A 33 -3.85 1.48 -7.53
C SER A 33 -5.34 1.75 -7.35
N ASN A 34 -5.66 3.00 -7.07
CA ASN A 34 -7.04 3.42 -6.81
C ASN A 34 -7.91 3.48 -8.09
N LEU A 35 -9.16 3.95 -7.96
CA LEU A 35 -10.12 4.01 -9.06
C LEU A 35 -9.87 5.14 -10.07
N GLU A 36 -8.91 6.02 -9.82
CA GLU A 36 -8.50 7.09 -10.74
C GLU A 36 -6.99 7.00 -11.05
N PRO A 37 -6.53 5.87 -11.64
CA PRO A 37 -5.10 5.59 -11.88
C PRO A 37 -4.43 6.63 -12.77
N ASP A 38 -5.17 7.30 -13.64
CA ASP A 38 -4.66 8.38 -14.49
C ASP A 38 -3.99 9.50 -13.69
N LEU A 39 -4.45 9.75 -12.46
CA LEU A 39 -3.87 10.79 -11.60
C LEU A 39 -2.40 10.49 -11.26
N VAL A 40 -2.09 9.27 -10.83
CA VAL A 40 -0.71 8.88 -10.52
C VAL A 40 0.12 8.68 -11.79
N VAL A 41 -0.49 8.24 -12.90
CA VAL A 41 0.17 8.15 -14.21
C VAL A 41 0.61 9.53 -14.71
N GLU A 42 -0.28 10.50 -14.67
CA GLU A 42 0.06 11.88 -15.07
C GLU A 42 1.13 12.50 -14.15
N LEU A 43 1.04 12.20 -12.85
CA LEU A 43 2.03 12.64 -11.88
C LEU A 43 3.41 12.06 -12.22
N ALA A 44 3.53 10.76 -12.45
CA ALA A 44 4.77 10.09 -12.83
C ALA A 44 5.34 10.67 -14.14
N ARG A 45 4.49 10.90 -15.14
CA ARG A 45 4.90 11.52 -16.42
C ARG A 45 5.42 12.94 -16.25
N ARG A 46 4.72 13.79 -15.49
CA ARG A 46 5.17 15.17 -15.21
C ARG A 46 6.51 15.20 -14.49
N ARG A 47 6.74 14.22 -13.62
CA ARG A 47 8.00 14.05 -12.89
C ARG A 47 9.11 13.49 -13.77
N GLY A 48 8.80 12.81 -14.87
CA GLY A 48 9.75 11.99 -15.63
C GLY A 48 10.23 10.80 -14.80
N ALA A 49 9.38 10.28 -13.91
CA ALA A 49 9.71 9.18 -13.03
C ALA A 49 9.76 7.86 -13.80
N ALA A 50 10.76 7.04 -13.52
CA ALA A 50 10.91 5.70 -14.07
C ALA A 50 10.29 4.68 -13.10
N VAL A 51 9.01 4.40 -13.26
CA VAL A 51 8.31 3.43 -12.41
C VAL A 51 8.92 2.04 -12.59
N ARG A 52 9.41 1.45 -11.49
CA ARG A 52 10.11 0.15 -11.45
C ARG A 52 9.24 -0.99 -10.94
N ALA A 53 8.24 -0.67 -10.14
CA ALA A 53 7.30 -1.66 -9.60
C ALA A 53 6.00 -0.98 -9.15
N ILE A 54 4.96 -1.80 -8.97
CA ILE A 54 3.72 -1.47 -8.28
C ILE A 54 3.65 -2.38 -7.05
N LEU A 55 3.58 -1.80 -5.85
CA LEU A 55 3.48 -2.54 -4.59
C LEU A 55 2.07 -2.39 -4.04
N LEU A 56 1.45 -3.50 -3.65
CA LEU A 56 0.11 -3.50 -3.09
C LEU A 56 0.19 -3.72 -1.59
N THR A 57 -0.43 -2.82 -0.83
CA THR A 57 -0.57 -2.99 0.62
C THR A 57 -1.54 -4.12 0.95
N HIS A 58 -2.61 -4.25 0.18
CA HIS A 58 -3.60 -5.32 0.22
C HIS A 58 -4.45 -5.28 -1.07
N THR A 59 -5.47 -6.13 -1.18
CA THR A 59 -6.20 -6.29 -2.44
C THR A 59 -7.71 -6.02 -2.33
N ASP A 60 -8.13 -5.13 -1.45
CA ASP A 60 -9.48 -4.59 -1.54
C ASP A 60 -9.65 -3.83 -2.87
N LEU A 61 -10.84 -3.87 -3.42
CA LEU A 61 -11.15 -3.40 -4.77
C LEU A 61 -10.60 -1.99 -5.06
N ASP A 62 -10.74 -1.11 -4.12
CA ASP A 62 -10.34 0.29 -4.28
C ASP A 62 -8.82 0.51 -4.23
N HIS A 63 -8.04 -0.51 -3.82
CA HIS A 63 -6.58 -0.51 -3.84
C HIS A 63 -5.97 -1.16 -5.08
N ILE A 64 -6.78 -1.85 -5.90
CA ILE A 64 -6.31 -2.60 -7.08
C ILE A 64 -7.07 -2.28 -8.35
N ALA A 65 -8.08 -1.43 -8.30
CA ALA A 65 -9.01 -1.20 -9.41
C ALA A 65 -8.34 -0.67 -10.68
N GLY A 66 -7.28 0.12 -10.55
CA GLY A 66 -6.55 0.72 -11.67
C GLY A 66 -5.32 -0.05 -12.15
N LEU A 67 -5.12 -1.31 -11.73
CA LEU A 67 -3.90 -2.07 -12.04
C LEU A 67 -3.68 -2.28 -13.55
N HIS A 68 -4.73 -2.50 -14.32
CA HIS A 68 -4.61 -2.66 -15.77
C HIS A 68 -4.10 -1.38 -16.42
N GLU A 69 -4.67 -0.25 -16.06
CA GLU A 69 -4.30 1.06 -16.58
C GLU A 69 -2.86 1.43 -16.19
N LEU A 70 -2.43 1.08 -14.97
CA LEU A 70 -1.04 1.27 -14.57
C LEU A 70 -0.09 0.38 -15.41
N ARG A 71 -0.47 -0.89 -15.69
CA ARG A 71 0.31 -1.79 -16.55
C ARG A 71 0.37 -1.32 -18.00
N GLU A 72 -0.69 -0.73 -18.51
CA GLU A 72 -0.69 -0.12 -19.85
C GLU A 72 0.22 1.12 -19.89
N ALA A 73 0.17 1.96 -18.86
CA ALA A 73 0.91 3.21 -18.80
C ALA A 73 2.42 3.02 -18.59
N PHE A 74 2.81 2.07 -17.73
CA PHE A 74 4.20 1.86 -17.30
C PHE A 74 4.85 0.61 -17.93
N GLY A 75 4.10 -0.14 -18.74
CA GLY A 75 4.56 -1.41 -19.30
C GLY A 75 4.50 -2.55 -18.27
N LYS A 76 5.17 -3.67 -18.59
CA LYS A 76 5.19 -4.85 -17.72
C LYS A 76 6.10 -4.69 -16.52
N VAL A 77 5.86 -3.65 -15.71
CA VAL A 77 6.53 -3.52 -14.41
C VAL A 77 6.05 -4.61 -13.45
N PRO A 78 6.91 -5.15 -12.56
CA PRO A 78 6.49 -6.09 -11.52
C PRO A 78 5.36 -5.52 -10.66
N ILE A 79 4.38 -6.37 -10.33
CA ILE A 79 3.39 -6.12 -9.29
C ILE A 79 3.71 -7.04 -8.14
N ALA A 80 3.78 -6.50 -6.93
CA ALA A 80 4.07 -7.29 -5.75
C ALA A 80 2.95 -7.18 -4.71
N VAL A 81 2.56 -8.32 -4.14
CA VAL A 81 1.49 -8.48 -3.17
C VAL A 81 1.84 -9.59 -2.18
N HIS A 82 1.27 -9.58 -0.98
CA HIS A 82 1.47 -10.68 -0.04
C HIS A 82 0.86 -12.00 -0.56
N GLU A 83 1.53 -13.12 -0.29
CA GLU A 83 1.13 -14.47 -0.78
C GLU A 83 -0.34 -14.80 -0.49
N ALA A 84 -0.85 -14.42 0.69
CA ALA A 84 -2.24 -14.70 1.09
C ALA A 84 -3.30 -14.04 0.18
N GLU A 85 -2.91 -13.08 -0.65
CA GLU A 85 -3.82 -12.33 -1.54
C GLU A 85 -3.40 -12.40 -3.01
N ARG A 86 -2.41 -13.21 -3.33
CA ARG A 86 -1.91 -13.38 -4.69
C ARG A 86 -2.99 -13.82 -5.69
N ASP A 87 -3.84 -14.76 -5.29
CA ASP A 87 -4.95 -15.26 -6.12
C ASP A 87 -5.94 -14.17 -6.53
N VAL A 88 -6.08 -13.10 -5.75
CA VAL A 88 -6.92 -11.95 -6.10
C VAL A 88 -6.41 -11.28 -7.36
N VAL A 89 -5.12 -11.06 -7.45
CA VAL A 89 -4.49 -10.38 -8.59
C VAL A 89 -4.34 -11.32 -9.78
N GLU A 90 -3.89 -12.55 -9.57
CA GLU A 90 -3.62 -13.51 -10.66
C GLU A 90 -4.88 -14.12 -11.25
N GLN A 91 -5.89 -14.41 -10.42
CA GLN A 91 -7.06 -15.16 -10.84
C GLN A 91 -8.35 -14.31 -10.88
N GLY A 92 -8.27 -13.04 -10.45
CA GLY A 92 -9.44 -12.16 -10.36
C GLY A 92 -10.46 -12.63 -9.31
N LYS A 93 -10.02 -13.39 -8.30
CA LYS A 93 -10.87 -13.78 -7.19
C LYS A 93 -11.03 -12.59 -6.24
N PRO A 94 -12.26 -12.09 -6.02
CA PRO A 94 -12.42 -10.95 -5.12
C PRO A 94 -12.02 -11.33 -3.69
N LEU A 95 -11.25 -10.47 -3.03
CA LEU A 95 -10.96 -10.62 -1.60
C LEU A 95 -12.24 -10.60 -0.77
N ARG A 96 -13.21 -9.80 -1.22
CA ARG A 96 -14.53 -9.64 -0.61
C ARG A 96 -15.61 -9.93 -1.65
N SER A 97 -16.36 -11.00 -1.44
CA SER A 97 -17.37 -11.49 -2.39
C SER A 97 -18.50 -10.50 -2.67
N GLU A 98 -18.80 -9.61 -1.72
CA GLU A 98 -19.83 -8.58 -1.84
C GLU A 98 -19.53 -7.51 -2.89
N PHE A 99 -18.27 -7.36 -3.29
CA PHE A 99 -17.88 -6.38 -4.31
C PHE A 99 -17.86 -6.94 -5.74
N GLY A 100 -18.18 -8.23 -5.89
CA GLY A 100 -18.23 -8.88 -7.19
C GLY A 100 -16.86 -9.24 -7.77
N PRO A 101 -16.82 -9.77 -9.01
CA PRO A 101 -15.58 -10.17 -9.64
C PRO A 101 -14.69 -8.95 -9.97
N ILE A 102 -13.40 -9.13 -9.79
CA ILE A 102 -12.39 -8.13 -10.11
C ILE A 102 -11.73 -8.53 -11.43
N ALA A 103 -11.59 -7.57 -12.35
CA ALA A 103 -10.95 -7.81 -13.65
C ALA A 103 -9.43 -7.65 -13.55
N THR A 104 -8.77 -8.37 -12.63
CA THR A 104 -7.31 -8.22 -12.49
C THR A 104 -6.51 -9.21 -13.30
N GLN A 105 -6.73 -10.48 -13.23
CA GLN A 105 -6.07 -11.55 -14.01
C GLN A 105 -4.69 -11.19 -14.59
N ILE A 106 -3.78 -10.79 -13.69
CA ILE A 106 -2.44 -10.32 -14.06
C ILE A 106 -1.44 -11.43 -13.73
N ASP A 107 -0.80 -11.96 -14.75
CA ASP A 107 0.30 -12.90 -14.59
C ASP A 107 1.59 -12.22 -14.09
N ASP A 108 2.53 -13.00 -13.58
CA ASP A 108 3.85 -12.55 -13.13
C ASP A 108 3.82 -11.67 -11.86
N VAL A 109 2.94 -12.01 -10.89
CA VAL A 109 2.88 -11.34 -9.60
C VAL A 109 4.03 -11.83 -8.70
N THR A 110 4.77 -10.90 -8.12
CA THR A 110 5.81 -11.18 -7.11
C THR A 110 5.19 -11.20 -5.72
N THR A 111 5.71 -12.04 -4.83
CA THR A 111 5.23 -12.08 -3.45
C THR A 111 6.04 -11.19 -2.53
N LEU A 112 5.34 -10.54 -1.59
CA LEU A 112 5.92 -9.82 -0.46
C LEU A 112 5.85 -10.70 0.78
N ALA A 113 6.93 -10.78 1.54
CA ALA A 113 7.01 -11.57 2.76
C ALA A 113 7.53 -10.75 3.94
N GLU A 114 7.08 -11.09 5.15
CA GLU A 114 7.52 -10.46 6.40
C GLU A 114 9.04 -10.39 6.50
N GLY A 115 9.56 -9.19 6.80
CA GLY A 115 10.98 -8.93 7.02
C GLY A 115 11.83 -8.91 5.74
N GLU A 116 11.23 -9.12 4.58
CA GLU A 116 11.91 -9.01 3.30
C GLU A 116 12.22 -7.54 2.96
N ILE A 117 13.32 -7.32 2.25
CA ILE A 117 13.62 -6.05 1.61
C ILE A 117 13.28 -6.17 0.12
N TYR A 118 12.17 -5.57 -0.28
CA TYR A 118 11.80 -5.48 -1.68
C TYR A 118 12.59 -4.37 -2.38
N ARG A 119 13.27 -4.73 -3.48
CA ARG A 119 14.12 -3.79 -4.24
C ARG A 119 13.51 -3.44 -5.58
N ALA A 120 13.37 -2.14 -5.84
CA ALA A 120 12.88 -1.60 -7.11
C ALA A 120 13.78 -0.44 -7.58
N GLY A 121 14.74 -0.73 -8.46
CA GLY A 121 15.79 0.22 -8.78
C GLY A 121 16.64 0.54 -7.55
N THR A 122 16.75 1.82 -7.20
CA THR A 122 17.46 2.30 -6.00
C THR A 122 16.61 2.27 -4.72
N LEU A 123 15.31 2.01 -4.84
CA LEU A 123 14.39 2.01 -3.71
C LEU A 123 14.38 0.65 -3.01
N GLU A 124 14.48 0.66 -1.67
CA GLU A 124 14.45 -0.54 -0.83
C GLU A 124 13.34 -0.41 0.21
N PHE A 125 12.33 -1.27 0.11
CA PHE A 125 11.20 -1.31 1.04
C PHE A 125 11.30 -2.50 1.97
N GLU A 126 11.32 -2.25 3.29
CA GLU A 126 11.13 -3.29 4.30
C GLU A 126 9.65 -3.65 4.39
N VAL A 127 9.34 -4.94 4.24
CA VAL A 127 7.97 -5.45 4.29
C VAL A 127 7.62 -5.83 5.72
N LEU A 128 6.59 -5.21 6.27
CA LEU A 128 6.02 -5.51 7.58
C LEU A 128 4.63 -6.13 7.36
N HIS A 129 4.46 -7.41 7.61
CA HIS A 129 3.14 -8.05 7.51
C HIS A 129 2.25 -7.57 8.67
N THR A 130 1.21 -6.82 8.35
CA THR A 130 0.25 -6.20 9.28
C THR A 130 -1.17 -6.69 8.98
N PRO A 131 -1.44 -8.00 9.12
CA PRO A 131 -2.73 -8.59 8.79
C PRO A 131 -3.81 -8.16 9.78
N GLY A 132 -5.05 -8.35 9.39
CA GLY A 132 -6.22 -8.18 10.27
C GLY A 132 -7.33 -7.35 9.65
N HIS A 133 -7.03 -6.26 8.93
CA HIS A 133 -7.98 -5.67 7.99
C HIS A 133 -8.20 -6.66 6.83
N SER A 134 -7.15 -7.16 6.25
CA SER A 134 -7.12 -8.25 5.29
C SER A 134 -6.08 -9.30 5.66
N PRO A 135 -6.15 -10.54 5.15
CA PRO A 135 -5.19 -11.60 5.49
C PRO A 135 -3.76 -11.32 5.03
N GLY A 136 -3.61 -10.65 3.90
CA GLY A 136 -2.33 -10.31 3.27
C GLY A 136 -1.92 -8.85 3.46
N GLY A 137 -2.56 -8.12 4.37
CA GLY A 137 -2.22 -6.72 4.62
C GLY A 137 -0.77 -6.53 5.01
N VAL A 138 -0.03 -5.69 4.26
CA VAL A 138 1.36 -5.33 4.57
C VAL A 138 1.52 -3.82 4.72
N SER A 139 2.47 -3.44 5.54
CA SER A 139 2.99 -2.08 5.61
C SER A 139 4.38 -2.04 4.97
N LEU A 140 4.64 -1.05 4.17
CA LEU A 140 5.87 -0.90 3.40
C LEU A 140 6.70 0.25 3.97
N LYS A 141 7.84 -0.06 4.58
CA LYS A 141 8.68 0.94 5.20
C LYS A 141 9.88 1.27 4.31
N ILE A 142 10.15 2.54 4.11
CA ILE A 142 11.34 3.04 3.44
C ILE A 142 11.82 4.30 4.16
N ASP A 143 13.08 4.31 4.58
CA ASP A 143 13.69 5.44 5.28
C ASP A 143 12.83 5.92 6.48
N GLY A 144 12.47 7.19 6.54
CA GLY A 144 11.59 7.78 7.56
C GLY A 144 10.08 7.69 7.26
N TYR A 145 9.66 6.83 6.33
CA TYR A 145 8.27 6.69 5.89
C TYR A 145 7.76 5.26 6.04
N VAL A 146 6.45 5.11 6.30
CA VAL A 146 5.75 3.84 6.26
C VAL A 146 4.38 4.00 5.60
N PHE A 147 4.10 3.13 4.61
CA PHE A 147 2.83 3.06 3.90
C PHE A 147 2.03 1.90 4.48
N THR A 148 0.95 2.20 5.17
CA THR A 148 0.25 1.23 6.02
C THR A 148 -0.97 0.60 5.39
N GLY A 149 -1.36 1.04 4.17
CA GLY A 149 -2.65 0.66 3.61
C GLY A 149 -3.75 0.91 4.64
N ASP A 150 -4.60 -0.08 4.80
CA ASP A 150 -5.73 0.00 5.72
C ASP A 150 -5.45 -0.62 7.10
N ALA A 151 -4.18 -0.61 7.54
CA ALA A 151 -3.87 -0.99 8.91
C ALA A 151 -4.01 0.18 9.89
N LEU A 152 -3.28 1.29 9.67
CA LEU A 152 -3.22 2.43 10.59
C LEU A 152 -3.54 3.74 9.86
N PHE A 153 -4.50 4.50 10.40
CA PHE A 153 -4.91 5.82 9.91
C PHE A 153 -4.62 6.91 10.93
N ALA A 154 -4.74 8.17 10.50
CA ALA A 154 -4.71 9.32 11.40
C ALA A 154 -5.88 9.28 12.39
N GLY A 155 -5.61 8.86 13.64
CA GLY A 155 -6.60 8.74 14.70
C GLY A 155 -7.54 7.55 14.59
N SER A 156 -7.25 6.55 13.75
CA SER A 156 -8.10 5.37 13.55
C SER A 156 -7.26 4.14 13.14
N ILE A 157 -7.92 3.01 12.98
CA ILE A 157 -7.38 1.78 12.40
C ILE A 157 -8.36 1.24 11.35
N GLY A 158 -7.90 0.31 10.52
CA GLY A 158 -8.73 -0.36 9.52
C GLY A 158 -9.92 -1.11 10.13
N ARG A 159 -10.95 -1.25 9.32
CA ARG A 159 -12.10 -2.12 9.67
C ARG A 159 -11.64 -3.57 9.80
N SER A 160 -12.22 -4.25 10.77
CA SER A 160 -11.93 -5.67 11.02
C SER A 160 -13.20 -6.49 11.26
N ASP A 161 -14.31 -6.04 10.69
CA ASP A 161 -15.64 -6.67 10.79
C ASP A 161 -16.04 -7.47 9.52
N PHE A 162 -15.13 -7.61 8.56
CA PHE A 162 -15.34 -8.49 7.41
C PHE A 162 -15.09 -9.96 7.77
N ALA A 163 -15.66 -10.89 7.00
CA ALA A 163 -15.58 -12.33 7.26
C ALA A 163 -14.13 -12.88 7.30
N ASN A 164 -13.20 -12.26 6.57
CA ASN A 164 -11.79 -12.64 6.49
C ASN A 164 -10.86 -11.66 7.22
N SER A 165 -11.41 -10.85 8.14
CA SER A 165 -10.67 -9.92 8.96
C SER A 165 -10.44 -10.47 10.37
N ASP A 166 -9.41 -9.96 11.06
CA ASP A 166 -9.09 -10.28 12.45
C ASP A 166 -8.63 -9.02 13.19
N GLY A 167 -9.53 -8.45 13.98
CA GLY A 167 -9.24 -7.21 14.73
C GLY A 167 -8.16 -7.37 15.79
N SER A 168 -7.99 -8.56 16.36
CA SER A 168 -6.93 -8.83 17.32
C SER A 168 -5.57 -8.86 16.66
N ALA A 169 -5.47 -9.54 15.50
CA ALA A 169 -4.25 -9.57 14.70
C ALA A 169 -3.86 -8.17 14.20
N LEU A 170 -4.86 -7.36 13.79
CA LEU A 170 -4.63 -5.98 13.35
C LEU A 170 -4.00 -5.12 14.45
N VAL A 171 -4.61 -5.10 15.62
CA VAL A 171 -4.10 -4.31 16.77
C VAL A 171 -2.72 -4.80 17.20
N GLU A 172 -2.50 -6.12 17.25
CA GLU A 172 -1.20 -6.69 17.60
C GLU A 172 -0.12 -6.32 16.56
N GLY A 173 -0.43 -6.45 15.27
CA GLY A 173 0.50 -6.06 14.19
C GLY A 173 0.86 -4.57 14.23
N ILE A 174 -0.12 -3.70 14.47
CA ILE A 174 0.13 -2.25 14.64
C ILE A 174 1.03 -2.01 15.85
N ARG A 175 0.72 -2.59 17.01
CA ARG A 175 1.49 -2.36 18.25
C ARG A 175 2.91 -2.89 18.15
N SER A 176 3.08 -4.13 17.69
CA SER A 176 4.38 -4.79 17.67
C SER A 176 5.30 -4.30 16.56
N LYS A 177 4.77 -3.88 15.42
CA LYS A 177 5.56 -3.52 14.24
C LYS A 177 5.55 -2.02 13.95
N LEU A 178 4.37 -1.41 13.87
CA LEU A 178 4.27 0.00 13.49
C LEU A 178 4.61 0.94 14.67
N LEU A 179 4.03 0.70 15.85
CA LEU A 179 4.36 1.52 17.01
C LEU A 179 5.77 1.28 17.57
N ALA A 180 6.49 0.28 17.08
CA ALA A 180 7.91 0.09 17.39
C ALA A 180 8.84 1.00 16.56
N LEU A 181 8.34 1.63 15.51
CA LEU A 181 9.09 2.58 14.68
C LEU A 181 9.35 3.89 15.42
N ALA A 182 10.26 4.71 14.91
CA ALA A 182 10.59 6.02 15.49
C ALA A 182 9.38 6.97 15.48
N ASP A 183 9.29 7.84 16.48
CA ASP A 183 8.15 8.77 16.66
C ASP A 183 7.94 9.71 15.47
N ASP A 184 9.00 10.09 14.79
CA ASP A 184 9.02 10.99 13.62
C ASP A 184 8.75 10.26 12.30
N THR A 185 8.64 8.92 12.30
CA THR A 185 8.26 8.17 11.09
C THR A 185 6.89 8.65 10.59
N ILE A 186 6.86 9.10 9.34
CA ILE A 186 5.64 9.57 8.70
C ILE A 186 4.83 8.36 8.22
N VAL A 187 3.56 8.33 8.58
CA VAL A 187 2.60 7.29 8.18
C VAL A 187 1.76 7.79 7.02
N TYR A 188 1.80 7.07 5.91
CA TYR A 188 0.95 7.23 4.75
C TYR A 188 -0.04 6.08 4.69
N SER A 189 -1.30 6.35 4.94
CA SER A 189 -2.38 5.35 5.01
C SER A 189 -3.14 5.20 3.71
N GLY A 190 -3.92 4.12 3.56
CA GLY A 190 -4.77 3.89 2.40
C GLY A 190 -5.84 4.97 2.21
N HIS A 191 -6.29 5.60 3.28
CA HIS A 191 -7.28 6.68 3.24
C HIS A 191 -6.91 7.84 4.17
N GLY A 192 -7.35 9.04 3.78
CA GLY A 192 -7.21 10.24 4.59
C GLY A 192 -5.80 10.83 4.63
N PRO A 193 -5.52 11.72 5.58
CA PRO A 193 -4.26 12.45 5.65
C PRO A 193 -3.14 11.63 6.28
N ALA A 194 -1.89 12.03 5.99
CA ALA A 194 -0.72 11.51 6.66
C ALA A 194 -0.71 11.86 8.17
N THR A 195 -0.01 11.01 8.94
CA THR A 195 0.21 11.21 10.37
C THR A 195 1.64 10.81 10.75
N THR A 196 1.94 10.62 12.04
CA THR A 196 3.23 10.10 12.51
C THR A 196 3.02 9.00 13.55
N ILE A 197 3.98 8.09 13.63
CA ILE A 197 3.96 7.01 14.64
C ILE A 197 3.84 7.58 16.06
N GLY A 198 4.58 8.64 16.37
CA GLY A 198 4.54 9.26 17.68
C GLY A 198 3.19 9.90 18.04
N ARG A 199 2.48 10.45 17.06
CA ARG A 199 1.11 10.95 17.25
C ARG A 199 0.17 9.78 17.53
N GLU A 200 0.16 8.77 16.68
CA GLU A 200 -0.77 7.65 16.81
C GLU A 200 -0.53 6.84 18.09
N ARG A 201 0.72 6.66 18.51
CA ARG A 201 1.06 6.04 19.80
C ARG A 201 0.44 6.79 20.98
N LYS A 202 0.35 8.12 20.92
CA LYS A 202 -0.14 8.97 22.03
C LYS A 202 -1.64 9.20 22.00
N THR A 203 -2.26 9.24 20.82
CA THR A 203 -3.61 9.81 20.69
C THR A 203 -4.61 8.89 19.97
N ASN A 204 -4.17 7.77 19.36
CA ASN A 204 -5.08 6.89 18.66
C ASN A 204 -5.97 6.12 19.66
N PRO A 205 -7.30 6.31 19.63
CA PRO A 205 -8.20 5.71 20.63
C PRO A 205 -8.33 4.19 20.53
N PHE A 206 -7.90 3.58 19.42
CA PHE A 206 -7.94 2.14 19.21
C PHE A 206 -6.66 1.44 19.73
N LEU A 207 -5.64 2.21 20.05
CA LEU A 207 -4.32 1.70 20.44
C LEU A 207 -3.94 2.05 21.88
N SER A 208 -4.80 2.75 22.60
CA SER A 208 -4.64 3.12 24.02
C SER A 208 -4.92 1.95 24.97
#